data_7e9826754e8b7f219251c02bd84cc9b6
#
_entry.id   7e9826754e8b7f219251c02bd84cc9b6
#
_cell.length_a   1.000
_cell.length_b   1.000
_cell.length_c   1.000
_cell.angle_alpha   90.00
_cell.angle_beta   90.00
_cell.angle_gamma   90.00
#
_symmetry.space_group_name_H-M   'P 1'
#
loop_
_entity.id
_entity.type
_entity.pdbx_description
1 polymer ?
#
loop_
_entity_poly.entity_id
_entity_poly.type
_entity_poly.pdbx_seq_one_letter_code
_entity_poly.pdbx_strand_id
1 'polypeptide(L)'
;MHRGLGSVRHGVAQVFLSLALSLPALAQQQPIPSAPPAAAPAEDGQWTMPAKNYASTRYSELDQINTENVKNLQVAFTFSTGVNKGQESAPLVVGSTMYVLSPYPNILYALDLTQPGAPLKWQYNPKPDSAAQGVACCDVVNRGPTFANGKIFFTTLDAHVVAVNADTGEEVWKTKLGDINKGETMTMAPLVVKDKVIVGISGGEYGVRGWIQALDANSGQSVWKAYSTGPDQDVKIGPNFKPFYDSDKGKDLGISTWPPNAWEQGGGTVWGWISYDPELNLIYHGTANPGPWNANQRPGDNKWTAGIFARDADTGEARWFYQTAPHDLHDWDNINELILLDLEWEGKPRKVLVHPGRTGFVYVIDRTTGEVLSAKPFHALTAVTGVDLKTGRIQYNADKEPVNNRVVRDICPTASGGKDWNPSAFSHKTGILYIPHSNLCMDWESVEPNYIAGTPYVGAEVRMFPGPGGHMGEFSAWDIRAGKELWTINERFPLWSGAVATAGDVVFYGTMDGWFKAVHARTGEVLWQFKTDSGIIGQPTTYRGPDGKQYVAILSGVGGWAGAIVSGDLDPRDGTAALGFVNAMRELKNVTTKGGTLYVFKLP
;
A
#
# COMPACT_ATOMS: atom_id res chain seq x y z
N MET A 1 -41.16 -48.28 -77.27
CA MET A 1 -40.56 -49.63 -77.44
C MET A 1 -39.59 -49.84 -76.30
N HIS A 2 -39.86 -50.85 -75.54
CA HIS A 2 -38.99 -51.72 -74.72
C HIS A 2 -38.21 -51.18 -73.51
N ARG A 3 -38.67 -51.69 -72.36
CA ARG A 3 -38.07 -52.54 -71.34
C ARG A 3 -36.96 -51.89 -70.55
N GLY A 4 -37.00 -51.65 -69.28
CA GLY A 4 -37.40 -52.57 -68.22
C GLY A 4 -36.22 -53.36 -67.65
N LEU A 5 -35.67 -52.99 -66.50
CA LEU A 5 -35.04 -53.93 -65.57
C LEU A 5 -34.71 -53.25 -64.26
N GLY A 6 -35.12 -53.89 -63.18
CA GLY A 6 -35.04 -53.38 -61.84
C GLY A 6 -33.62 -53.45 -61.22
N SER A 7 -33.37 -52.64 -60.23
CA SER A 7 -32.21 -52.75 -59.38
C SER A 7 -32.59 -52.82 -57.92
N VAL A 8 -32.09 -53.81 -57.27
CA VAL A 8 -32.19 -54.17 -55.90
C VAL A 8 -31.47 -53.11 -55.04
N ARG A 9 -32.20 -52.51 -54.07
CA ARG A 9 -31.64 -51.67 -53.08
C ARG A 9 -31.03 -52.50 -51.92
N HIS A 10 -29.71 -52.46 -51.77
CA HIS A 10 -29.04 -52.87 -50.52
C HIS A 10 -28.93 -51.66 -49.59
N GLY A 11 -29.63 -51.69 -48.48
CA GLY A 11 -29.48 -50.72 -47.39
C GLY A 11 -28.23 -51.07 -46.59
N VAL A 12 -27.28 -50.16 -46.53
CA VAL A 12 -26.18 -50.18 -45.59
C VAL A 12 -26.55 -49.24 -44.44
N ALA A 13 -26.84 -49.81 -43.28
CA ALA A 13 -27.03 -49.06 -42.06
C ALA A 13 -25.64 -48.65 -41.54
N GLN A 14 -25.31 -47.35 -41.61
CA GLN A 14 -24.16 -46.79 -40.91
C GLN A 14 -24.57 -46.47 -39.45
N VAL A 15 -24.02 -47.25 -38.53
CA VAL A 15 -24.07 -46.97 -37.10
C VAL A 15 -23.01 -45.90 -36.78
N PHE A 16 -23.42 -44.67 -36.53
CA PHE A 16 -22.54 -43.63 -35.96
C PHE A 16 -22.36 -43.87 -34.47
N LEU A 17 -21.21 -44.42 -34.09
CA LEU A 17 -20.76 -44.49 -32.70
C LEU A 17 -20.19 -43.11 -32.31
N SER A 18 -20.97 -42.29 -31.61
CA SER A 18 -20.51 -41.02 -31.04
C SER A 18 -19.64 -41.33 -29.84
N LEU A 19 -18.32 -41.35 -29.99
CA LEU A 19 -17.38 -41.28 -28.86
C LEU A 19 -17.45 -39.85 -28.28
N ALA A 20 -18.17 -39.68 -27.17
CA ALA A 20 -18.04 -38.52 -26.33
C ALA A 20 -16.71 -38.62 -25.58
N LEU A 21 -15.68 -37.93 -26.03
CA LEU A 21 -14.46 -37.67 -25.28
C LEU A 21 -14.80 -36.69 -24.16
N SER A 22 -15.07 -37.20 -22.99
CA SER A 22 -15.09 -36.40 -21.76
C SER A 22 -13.65 -35.99 -21.46
N LEU A 23 -13.29 -34.74 -21.80
CA LEU A 23 -12.11 -34.09 -21.27
C LEU A 23 -12.25 -34.02 -19.73
N PRO A 24 -11.26 -34.50 -18.94
CA PRO A 24 -11.29 -34.30 -17.53
C PRO A 24 -11.25 -32.78 -17.28
N ALA A 25 -12.24 -32.25 -16.58
CA ALA A 25 -12.20 -30.91 -16.04
C ALA A 25 -10.92 -30.82 -15.19
N LEU A 26 -9.97 -29.98 -15.62
CA LEU A 26 -8.84 -29.59 -14.78
C LEU A 26 -9.44 -28.96 -13.54
N ALA A 27 -9.50 -29.75 -12.45
CA ALA A 27 -9.84 -29.22 -11.15
C ALA A 27 -8.84 -28.09 -10.85
N GLN A 28 -9.31 -26.84 -10.87
CA GLN A 28 -8.53 -25.72 -10.41
C GLN A 28 -8.16 -26.05 -8.95
N GLN A 29 -6.87 -26.31 -8.73
CA GLN A 29 -6.35 -26.50 -7.38
C GLN A 29 -6.62 -25.21 -6.63
N GLN A 30 -7.53 -25.26 -5.66
CA GLN A 30 -7.76 -24.11 -4.77
C GLN A 30 -6.49 -23.80 -4.01
N PRO A 31 -6.15 -22.52 -3.80
CA PRO A 31 -5.01 -22.13 -2.98
C PRO A 31 -5.07 -22.84 -1.63
N ILE A 32 -3.96 -23.44 -1.21
CA ILE A 32 -3.90 -24.12 0.10
C ILE A 32 -3.82 -23.01 1.16
N PRO A 33 -4.73 -22.97 2.14
CA PRO A 33 -4.64 -21.99 3.21
C PRO A 33 -3.27 -22.02 3.88
N SER A 34 -2.64 -20.87 4.07
CA SER A 34 -1.44 -20.75 4.89
C SER A 34 -1.83 -20.68 6.37
N ALA A 35 -1.03 -21.27 7.24
CA ALA A 35 -1.20 -21.04 8.66
C ALA A 35 -0.92 -19.55 8.97
N PRO A 36 -1.66 -18.91 9.92
CA PRO A 36 -1.29 -17.59 10.39
C PRO A 36 0.14 -17.61 10.97
N PRO A 37 0.87 -16.49 10.94
CA PRO A 37 2.14 -16.39 11.67
C PRO A 37 1.95 -16.84 13.11
N ALA A 38 2.91 -17.56 13.67
CA ALA A 38 2.82 -18.17 15.01
C ALA A 38 2.49 -17.19 16.16
N ALA A 39 2.45 -15.91 15.90
CA ALA A 39 2.21 -14.83 16.86
C ALA A 39 1.00 -13.93 16.52
N ALA A 40 0.12 -14.32 15.60
CA ALA A 40 -1.12 -13.58 15.41
C ALA A 40 -2.01 -13.73 16.65
N PRO A 41 -2.42 -12.63 17.33
CA PRO A 41 -3.35 -12.73 18.44
C PRO A 41 -4.69 -13.31 17.96
N ALA A 42 -5.38 -14.04 18.85
CA ALA A 42 -6.73 -14.50 18.57
C ALA A 42 -7.65 -13.31 18.21
N GLU A 43 -8.62 -13.53 17.33
CA GLU A 43 -9.59 -12.49 16.94
C GLU A 43 -10.42 -12.05 18.14
N ASP A 44 -10.27 -10.80 18.54
CA ASP A 44 -10.98 -10.17 19.66
C ASP A 44 -12.12 -9.25 19.19
N GLY A 45 -12.28 -9.09 17.88
CA GLY A 45 -13.25 -8.19 17.27
C GLY A 45 -12.84 -6.73 17.28
N GLN A 46 -11.62 -6.40 17.69
CA GLN A 46 -11.10 -5.05 17.72
C GLN A 46 -10.26 -4.74 16.49
N TRP A 47 -9.92 -3.44 16.31
CA TRP A 47 -9.02 -2.97 15.26
C TRP A 47 -8.07 -1.93 15.85
N THR A 48 -6.92 -2.37 16.37
CA THR A 48 -6.04 -1.54 17.21
C THR A 48 -4.91 -0.84 16.45
N MET A 49 -4.68 -1.22 15.18
CA MET A 49 -3.69 -0.60 14.29
C MET A 49 -4.18 -0.68 12.83
N PRO A 50 -3.75 0.21 11.93
CA PRO A 50 -4.26 0.25 10.55
C PRO A 50 -4.17 -1.08 9.80
N ALA A 51 -3.10 -1.83 9.97
CA ALA A 51 -2.87 -3.11 9.31
C ALA A 51 -3.56 -4.32 9.97
N LYS A 52 -4.37 -4.13 11.01
CA LYS A 52 -5.02 -5.13 11.87
C LYS A 52 -4.03 -5.84 12.81
N ASN A 53 -2.85 -6.25 12.33
CA ASN A 53 -1.87 -7.01 13.07
C ASN A 53 -0.42 -6.70 12.59
N TYR A 54 0.56 -7.19 13.34
CA TYR A 54 1.98 -7.01 13.03
C TYR A 54 2.42 -7.64 11.70
N ALA A 55 1.69 -8.66 11.23
CA ALA A 55 1.95 -9.30 9.94
C ALA A 55 1.33 -8.57 8.75
N SER A 56 0.64 -7.45 8.98
CA SER A 56 0.00 -6.60 7.95
C SER A 56 -0.98 -7.32 7.05
N THR A 57 -1.73 -8.30 7.58
CA THR A 57 -2.63 -9.12 6.76
C THR A 57 -3.94 -8.45 6.41
N ARG A 58 -4.40 -7.45 7.18
CA ARG A 58 -5.72 -6.81 7.02
C ARG A 58 -6.86 -7.82 6.85
N TYR A 59 -6.78 -8.89 7.64
CA TYR A 59 -7.74 -9.97 7.69
C TYR A 59 -8.38 -10.05 9.06
N SER A 60 -9.70 -10.24 9.11
CA SER A 60 -10.46 -10.49 10.33
C SER A 60 -11.15 -11.85 10.27
N GLU A 61 -11.11 -12.59 11.38
CA GLU A 61 -11.83 -13.86 11.52
C GLU A 61 -13.33 -13.68 11.79
N LEU A 62 -13.83 -12.45 11.81
CA LEU A 62 -15.26 -12.18 11.90
C LEU A 62 -15.97 -12.68 10.62
N ASP A 63 -17.10 -13.40 10.79
CA ASP A 63 -17.83 -14.07 9.72
C ASP A 63 -19.36 -13.85 9.76
N GLN A 64 -19.84 -13.01 10.68
CA GLN A 64 -21.27 -12.68 10.76
C GLN A 64 -21.75 -12.00 9.47
N ILE A 65 -20.92 -11.13 8.86
CA ILE A 65 -21.13 -10.62 7.52
C ILE A 65 -20.46 -11.57 6.56
N ASN A 66 -21.25 -12.22 5.69
CA ASN A 66 -20.79 -13.27 4.80
C ASN A 66 -21.43 -13.16 3.41
N THR A 67 -21.08 -14.05 2.50
CA THR A 67 -21.53 -14.03 1.10
C THR A 67 -23.04 -14.13 0.92
N GLU A 68 -23.79 -14.70 1.89
CA GLU A 68 -25.24 -14.86 1.78
C GLU A 68 -25.99 -13.59 2.18
N ASN A 69 -25.48 -12.85 3.19
CA ASN A 69 -26.19 -11.76 3.85
C ASN A 69 -25.60 -10.36 3.59
N VAL A 70 -24.39 -10.24 3.06
CA VAL A 70 -23.71 -8.95 2.81
C VAL A 70 -24.54 -7.98 1.96
N LYS A 71 -25.38 -8.51 1.07
CA LYS A 71 -26.34 -7.73 0.26
C LYS A 71 -27.35 -6.92 1.08
N ASN A 72 -27.52 -7.25 2.35
CA ASN A 72 -28.44 -6.59 3.28
C ASN A 72 -27.75 -5.52 4.14
N LEU A 73 -26.48 -5.22 3.92
CA LEU A 73 -25.77 -4.17 4.65
C LEU A 73 -26.46 -2.82 4.53
N GLN A 74 -26.61 -2.15 5.67
CA GLN A 74 -27.20 -0.82 5.79
C GLN A 74 -26.27 0.10 6.56
N VAL A 75 -26.37 1.41 6.29
CA VAL A 75 -25.66 2.41 7.08
C VAL A 75 -26.18 2.37 8.52
N ALA A 76 -25.29 2.11 9.45
CA ALA A 76 -25.57 2.16 10.88
C ALA A 76 -25.52 3.59 11.42
N PHE A 77 -24.46 4.32 11.03
CA PHE A 77 -24.29 5.74 11.31
C PHE A 77 -23.24 6.33 10.37
N THR A 78 -23.18 7.65 10.34
CA THR A 78 -22.13 8.43 9.67
C THR A 78 -21.54 9.44 10.63
N PHE A 79 -20.27 9.84 10.40
CA PHE A 79 -19.62 10.90 11.16
C PHE A 79 -18.82 11.78 10.21
N SER A 80 -19.07 13.09 10.23
CA SER A 80 -18.30 14.06 9.45
C SER A 80 -17.05 14.49 10.23
N THR A 81 -15.88 14.36 9.61
CA THR A 81 -14.63 14.88 10.17
C THR A 81 -14.53 16.40 10.12
N GLY A 82 -15.38 17.06 9.32
CA GLY A 82 -15.31 18.49 9.04
C GLY A 82 -14.11 18.90 8.17
N VAL A 83 -13.37 17.92 7.59
CA VAL A 83 -12.15 18.15 6.81
C VAL A 83 -12.31 17.56 5.41
N ASN A 84 -12.41 18.43 4.40
CA ASN A 84 -12.60 18.06 2.99
C ASN A 84 -11.23 17.89 2.28
N LYS A 85 -10.42 16.93 2.75
CA LYS A 85 -9.10 16.57 2.22
C LYS A 85 -8.99 15.05 2.16
N GLY A 86 -7.87 14.52 1.64
CA GLY A 86 -7.67 13.10 1.46
C GLY A 86 -7.78 12.27 2.74
N GLN A 87 -8.78 11.41 2.82
CA GLN A 87 -9.10 10.58 3.99
C GLN A 87 -8.44 9.19 3.84
N GLU A 88 -7.15 9.07 4.13
CA GLU A 88 -6.39 7.80 4.02
C GLU A 88 -6.39 6.94 5.29
N SER A 89 -6.89 7.48 6.41
CA SER A 89 -6.85 6.81 7.71
C SER A 89 -7.71 5.54 7.77
N ALA A 90 -7.25 4.56 8.53
CA ALA A 90 -8.07 3.45 9.01
C ALA A 90 -8.73 3.84 10.34
N PRO A 91 -10.07 3.76 10.46
CA PRO A 91 -10.73 3.89 11.77
C PRO A 91 -10.27 2.75 12.70
N LEU A 92 -9.90 3.08 13.94
CA LEU A 92 -9.60 2.08 14.95
C LEU A 92 -10.82 1.82 15.83
N VAL A 93 -10.91 0.61 16.37
CA VAL A 93 -11.90 0.26 17.40
C VAL A 93 -11.20 -0.47 18.53
N VAL A 94 -11.33 0.10 19.74
CA VAL A 94 -10.78 -0.45 20.97
C VAL A 94 -11.89 -0.48 22.02
N GLY A 95 -12.29 -1.65 22.45
CA GLY A 95 -13.45 -1.82 23.32
C GLY A 95 -14.71 -1.22 22.69
N SER A 96 -15.30 -0.23 23.36
CA SER A 96 -16.49 0.48 22.88
C SER A 96 -16.21 1.86 22.28
N THR A 97 -14.96 2.16 21.94
CA THR A 97 -14.59 3.46 21.38
C THR A 97 -14.00 3.31 19.98
N MET A 98 -14.50 4.11 19.04
CA MET A 98 -13.90 4.24 17.73
C MET A 98 -13.05 5.50 17.67
N TYR A 99 -11.82 5.38 17.15
CA TYR A 99 -10.91 6.51 16.93
C TYR A 99 -10.78 6.79 15.45
N VAL A 100 -11.00 8.06 15.10
CA VAL A 100 -10.91 8.56 13.71
C VAL A 100 -9.91 9.69 13.66
N LEU A 101 -8.93 9.60 12.77
CA LEU A 101 -7.90 10.62 12.59
C LEU A 101 -8.10 11.29 11.24
N SER A 102 -8.23 12.62 11.23
CA SER A 102 -8.35 13.40 10.00
C SER A 102 -6.99 13.58 9.29
N PRO A 103 -6.98 13.86 7.98
CA PRO A 103 -5.83 14.52 7.36
C PRO A 103 -5.55 15.86 8.06
N TYR A 104 -4.53 16.64 7.59
CA TYR A 104 -4.31 17.97 8.18
C TYR A 104 -5.66 18.71 8.40
N PRO A 105 -5.92 19.23 9.59
CA PRO A 105 -5.00 19.51 10.71
C PRO A 105 -4.80 18.36 11.73
N ASN A 106 -4.99 17.10 11.32
CA ASN A 106 -4.72 15.90 12.11
C ASN A 106 -5.51 15.81 13.43
N ILE A 107 -6.80 16.16 13.36
CA ILE A 107 -7.69 16.07 14.53
C ILE A 107 -8.01 14.60 14.80
N LEU A 108 -7.82 14.17 16.03
CA LEU A 108 -8.21 12.85 16.49
C LEU A 108 -9.56 12.93 17.21
N TYR A 109 -10.51 12.11 16.80
CA TYR A 109 -11.85 11.99 17.38
C TYR A 109 -12.02 10.64 18.04
N ALA A 110 -12.70 10.60 19.19
CA ALA A 110 -13.17 9.39 19.84
C ALA A 110 -14.70 9.37 19.85
N LEU A 111 -15.30 8.31 19.31
CA LEU A 111 -16.73 8.12 19.21
C LEU A 111 -17.22 7.02 20.16
N ASP A 112 -18.35 7.22 20.82
CA ASP A 112 -18.96 6.28 21.75
C ASP A 112 -19.86 5.28 21.01
N LEU A 113 -19.36 4.05 20.79
CA LEU A 113 -20.10 2.98 20.11
C LEU A 113 -21.23 2.38 20.97
N THR A 114 -21.32 2.72 22.27
CA THR A 114 -22.42 2.24 23.13
C THR A 114 -23.71 3.02 22.92
N GLN A 115 -23.63 4.20 22.29
CA GLN A 115 -24.75 5.09 22.08
C GLN A 115 -25.22 5.07 20.61
N PRO A 116 -26.53 5.21 20.37
CA PRO A 116 -27.05 5.34 19.02
C PRO A 116 -26.39 6.51 18.26
N GLY A 117 -25.97 6.26 17.01
CA GLY A 117 -25.30 7.27 16.18
C GLY A 117 -23.84 7.54 16.55
N ALA A 118 -23.28 6.81 17.52
CA ALA A 118 -21.90 6.93 17.97
C ALA A 118 -21.45 8.39 18.20
N PRO A 119 -22.03 9.12 19.17
CA PRO A 119 -21.70 10.51 19.42
C PRO A 119 -20.24 10.69 19.83
N LEU A 120 -19.73 11.90 19.63
CA LEU A 120 -18.38 12.29 20.02
C LEU A 120 -18.20 12.21 21.54
N LYS A 121 -17.21 11.45 22.01
CA LYS A 121 -16.77 11.44 23.44
C LYS A 121 -15.83 12.59 23.72
N TRP A 122 -14.81 12.72 22.90
CA TRP A 122 -13.79 13.77 22.97
C TRP A 122 -13.10 13.94 21.62
N GLN A 123 -12.43 15.04 21.44
CA GLN A 123 -11.53 15.29 20.32
C GLN A 123 -10.23 15.94 20.82
N TYR A 124 -9.15 15.64 20.14
CA TYR A 124 -7.84 16.25 20.36
C TYR A 124 -7.37 16.94 19.07
N ASN A 125 -7.02 18.23 19.17
CA ASN A 125 -6.46 19.00 18.05
C ASN A 125 -4.99 19.32 18.36
N PRO A 126 -4.02 18.71 17.61
CA PRO A 126 -2.60 18.91 17.82
C PRO A 126 -2.10 20.28 17.39
N LYS A 127 -2.89 21.07 16.64
CA LYS A 127 -2.56 22.38 16.08
C LYS A 127 -1.22 22.38 15.34
N PRO A 128 -1.06 21.54 14.30
CA PRO A 128 0.18 21.50 13.52
C PRO A 128 0.41 22.82 12.78
N ASP A 129 1.68 23.13 12.52
CA ASP A 129 2.05 24.31 11.75
C ASP A 129 1.42 24.29 10.35
N SER A 130 0.71 25.35 10.00
CA SER A 130 0.03 25.45 8.71
C SER A 130 0.98 25.51 7.51
N ALA A 131 2.22 25.95 7.72
CA ALA A 131 3.23 25.97 6.68
C ALA A 131 3.62 24.57 6.17
N ALA A 132 3.38 23.51 6.98
CA ALA A 132 3.60 22.13 6.58
C ALA A 132 2.81 21.73 5.32
N GLN A 133 1.65 22.36 5.06
CA GLN A 133 0.84 22.08 3.86
C GLN A 133 1.57 22.47 2.56
N GLY A 134 2.39 23.51 2.59
CA GLY A 134 3.13 23.99 1.43
C GLY A 134 4.34 23.14 1.04
N VAL A 135 4.78 22.26 1.95
CA VAL A 135 5.93 21.36 1.76
C VAL A 135 5.56 19.87 1.84
N ALA A 136 4.28 19.57 1.89
CA ALA A 136 3.79 18.21 1.72
C ALA A 136 3.68 17.93 0.21
N CYS A 137 4.57 17.10 -0.31
CA CYS A 137 4.73 16.82 -1.74
C CYS A 137 3.40 16.53 -2.46
N CYS A 138 2.64 15.59 -1.95
CA CYS A 138 1.64 14.88 -2.72
C CYS A 138 0.24 14.98 -2.11
N ASP A 139 0.11 15.06 -0.80
CA ASP A 139 -1.11 15.36 -0.04
C ASP A 139 -0.79 15.65 1.43
N VAL A 140 -1.79 16.19 2.12
CA VAL A 140 -1.76 16.48 3.56
C VAL A 140 -2.43 15.38 4.39
N VAL A 141 -2.33 14.16 3.92
CA VAL A 141 -2.99 12.95 4.46
C VAL A 141 -2.40 12.48 5.78
N ASN A 142 -3.13 11.55 6.41
CA ASN A 142 -2.64 10.74 7.51
C ASN A 142 -3.17 9.31 7.36
N ARG A 143 -2.29 8.30 7.54
CA ARG A 143 -2.65 6.88 7.31
C ARG A 143 -3.18 6.17 8.54
N GLY A 144 -3.36 6.91 9.62
CA GLY A 144 -4.11 6.45 10.79
C GLY A 144 -3.30 6.43 12.09
N PRO A 145 -4.01 6.31 13.21
CA PRO A 145 -3.41 6.16 14.52
C PRO A 145 -3.13 4.69 14.83
N THR A 146 -2.42 4.44 15.94
CA THR A 146 -2.22 3.12 16.53
C THR A 146 -2.50 3.18 18.02
N PHE A 147 -3.23 2.18 18.54
CA PHE A 147 -3.48 2.02 19.97
C PHE A 147 -2.49 1.05 20.59
N ALA A 148 -1.91 1.44 21.72
CA ALA A 148 -1.17 0.53 22.59
C ALA A 148 -1.11 1.07 24.01
N ASN A 149 -1.17 0.18 25.00
CA ASN A 149 -0.95 0.50 26.41
C ASN A 149 -1.77 1.70 26.93
N GLY A 150 -3.07 1.77 26.57
CA GLY A 150 -3.98 2.84 26.97
C GLY A 150 -3.74 4.19 26.31
N LYS A 151 -2.94 4.25 25.25
CA LYS A 151 -2.63 5.46 24.50
C LYS A 151 -2.95 5.29 23.01
N ILE A 152 -3.28 6.41 22.36
CA ILE A 152 -3.34 6.53 20.91
C ILE A 152 -2.12 7.31 20.44
N PHE A 153 -1.39 6.71 19.50
CA PHE A 153 -0.20 7.31 18.88
C PHE A 153 -0.51 7.66 17.43
N PHE A 154 -0.09 8.84 17.00
CA PHE A 154 -0.22 9.29 15.62
C PHE A 154 0.83 10.32 15.26
N THR A 155 1.03 10.54 13.97
CA THR A 155 1.92 11.56 13.42
C THR A 155 1.14 12.80 13.01
N THR A 156 1.79 13.96 12.97
CA THR A 156 1.24 15.18 12.38
C THR A 156 2.04 15.62 11.18
N LEU A 157 1.42 16.37 10.27
CA LEU A 157 2.04 16.78 9.03
C LEU A 157 3.32 17.60 9.24
N ASP A 158 3.40 18.39 10.30
CA ASP A 158 4.56 19.18 10.70
C ASP A 158 5.64 18.38 11.46
N ALA A 159 5.65 17.07 11.25
CA ALA A 159 6.63 16.10 11.74
C ALA A 159 6.71 15.98 13.28
N HIS A 160 5.57 16.01 13.98
CA HIS A 160 5.50 15.57 15.36
C HIS A 160 4.93 14.15 15.46
N VAL A 161 5.34 13.45 16.50
CA VAL A 161 4.67 12.24 17.01
C VAL A 161 3.95 12.63 18.29
N VAL A 162 2.70 12.20 18.38
CA VAL A 162 1.81 12.54 19.50
C VAL A 162 1.32 11.27 20.16
N ALA A 163 1.28 11.26 21.49
CA ALA A 163 0.60 10.28 22.31
C ALA A 163 -0.48 10.96 23.13
N VAL A 164 -1.71 10.45 23.05
CA VAL A 164 -2.82 10.90 23.89
C VAL A 164 -3.36 9.73 24.72
N ASN A 165 -3.89 10.03 25.89
CA ASN A 165 -4.63 9.06 26.69
C ASN A 165 -5.89 8.62 25.91
N ALA A 166 -6.09 7.32 25.75
CA ALA A 166 -7.19 6.79 24.94
C ALA A 166 -8.57 7.07 25.54
N ASP A 167 -8.69 7.14 26.85
CA ASP A 167 -9.96 7.36 27.53
C ASP A 167 -10.36 8.83 27.60
N THR A 168 -9.38 9.73 27.84
CA THR A 168 -9.64 11.15 28.12
C THR A 168 -9.33 12.08 26.94
N GLY A 169 -8.49 11.65 25.98
CA GLY A 169 -8.01 12.51 24.90
C GLY A 169 -6.94 13.53 25.33
N GLU A 170 -6.45 13.47 26.58
CA GLU A 170 -5.39 14.35 27.06
C GLU A 170 -4.04 13.99 26.44
N GLU A 171 -3.27 15.01 26.04
CA GLU A 171 -1.92 14.85 25.55
C GLU A 171 -1.01 14.28 26.65
N VAL A 172 -0.38 13.13 26.36
CA VAL A 172 0.64 12.54 27.24
C VAL A 172 2.01 13.12 26.92
N TRP A 173 2.36 13.16 25.64
CA TRP A 173 3.56 13.80 25.11
C TRP A 173 3.40 14.12 23.61
N LYS A 174 4.18 15.11 23.16
CA LYS A 174 4.30 15.50 21.75
C LYS A 174 5.77 15.79 21.44
N THR A 175 6.37 15.09 20.48
CA THR A 175 7.79 15.18 20.13
C THR A 175 7.97 15.57 18.68
N LYS A 176 8.70 16.66 18.42
CA LYS A 176 9.07 17.12 17.08
C LYS A 176 10.29 16.34 16.60
N LEU A 177 10.21 15.79 15.38
CA LEU A 177 11.27 14.97 14.79
C LEU A 177 11.85 15.51 13.49
N GLY A 178 11.12 16.38 12.78
CA GLY A 178 11.53 16.92 11.48
C GLY A 178 11.44 18.45 11.42
N ASP A 179 12.00 19.01 10.34
CA ASP A 179 12.02 20.43 10.02
C ASP A 179 11.32 20.70 8.69
N ILE A 180 10.10 21.27 8.76
CA ILE A 180 9.32 21.61 7.56
C ILE A 180 10.01 22.59 6.63
N ASN A 181 10.96 23.41 7.10
CA ASN A 181 11.76 24.29 6.26
C ASN A 181 12.72 23.53 5.34
N LYS A 182 12.93 22.24 5.60
CA LYS A 182 13.68 21.31 4.76
C LYS A 182 12.79 20.38 3.94
N GLY A 183 11.46 20.48 4.07
CA GLY A 183 10.50 19.58 3.44
C GLY A 183 10.22 18.30 4.24
N GLU A 184 10.69 18.20 5.49
CA GLU A 184 10.43 17.04 6.36
C GLU A 184 9.00 17.06 6.89
N THR A 185 8.16 16.12 6.44
CA THR A 185 6.76 15.96 6.85
C THR A 185 6.49 14.51 7.27
N MET A 186 5.36 14.26 7.93
CA MET A 186 4.94 12.90 8.29
C MET A 186 3.49 12.65 7.89
N THR A 187 3.26 11.51 7.21
CA THR A 187 1.93 11.06 6.74
C THR A 187 1.63 9.62 7.13
N MET A 188 2.60 8.89 7.67
CA MET A 188 2.48 7.47 7.99
C MET A 188 1.76 7.22 9.31
N ALA A 189 1.19 6.02 9.45
CA ALA A 189 0.76 5.49 10.74
C ALA A 189 1.98 4.97 11.53
N PRO A 190 2.14 5.30 12.82
CA PRO A 190 3.20 4.71 13.64
C PRO A 190 2.95 3.23 13.91
N LEU A 191 4.01 2.44 14.05
CA LEU A 191 3.94 1.09 14.58
C LEU A 191 4.42 1.07 16.03
N VAL A 192 3.64 0.49 16.93
CA VAL A 192 4.07 0.32 18.33
C VAL A 192 4.53 -1.12 18.54
N VAL A 193 5.80 -1.29 18.94
CA VAL A 193 6.41 -2.59 19.22
C VAL A 193 6.96 -2.57 20.64
N LYS A 194 6.43 -3.41 21.52
CA LYS A 194 6.79 -3.43 22.94
C LYS A 194 6.59 -2.03 23.58
N ASP A 195 7.66 -1.39 23.99
CA ASP A 195 7.74 -0.06 24.60
C ASP A 195 8.16 1.05 23.62
N LYS A 196 8.16 0.77 22.31
CA LYS A 196 8.67 1.68 21.26
C LYS A 196 7.61 2.08 20.26
N VAL A 197 7.57 3.37 19.93
CA VAL A 197 6.79 3.93 18.80
C VAL A 197 7.75 4.15 17.64
N ILE A 198 7.54 3.43 16.54
CA ILE A 198 8.41 3.44 15.37
C ILE A 198 7.77 4.26 14.26
N VAL A 199 8.50 5.23 13.74
CA VAL A 199 8.07 6.16 12.70
C VAL A 199 9.21 6.46 11.72
N GLY A 200 8.86 6.96 10.55
CA GLY A 200 9.79 7.45 9.54
C GLY A 200 9.39 8.83 9.04
N ILE A 201 10.13 9.35 8.06
CA ILE A 201 9.95 10.69 7.50
C ILE A 201 9.57 10.63 6.03
N SER A 202 8.76 11.60 5.57
CA SER A 202 8.45 11.88 4.18
C SER A 202 9.28 13.05 3.65
N GLY A 203 9.17 13.37 2.35
CA GLY A 203 9.78 14.54 1.73
C GLY A 203 10.92 14.21 0.77
N GLY A 204 10.96 13.01 0.18
CA GLY A 204 11.98 12.63 -0.81
C GLY A 204 12.07 13.60 -1.96
N GLU A 205 10.95 14.12 -2.46
CA GLU A 205 10.81 15.11 -3.54
C GLU A 205 11.26 16.53 -3.15
N TYR A 206 11.65 16.72 -1.89
CA TYR A 206 12.29 17.94 -1.36
C TYR A 206 13.77 17.70 -1.03
N GLY A 207 14.33 16.55 -1.41
CA GLY A 207 15.71 16.18 -1.11
C GLY A 207 15.93 15.86 0.38
N VAL A 208 14.90 15.40 1.08
CA VAL A 208 15.03 14.94 2.47
C VAL A 208 15.83 13.65 2.51
N ARG A 209 16.84 13.59 3.35
CA ARG A 209 17.55 12.36 3.67
C ARG A 209 16.66 11.47 4.54
N GLY A 210 16.19 10.36 4.00
CA GLY A 210 15.27 9.44 4.66
C GLY A 210 15.81 8.82 5.94
N TRP A 211 14.93 8.58 6.91
CA TRP A 211 15.24 7.92 8.16
C TRP A 211 14.04 7.20 8.76
N ILE A 212 14.33 6.23 9.65
CA ILE A 212 13.39 5.57 10.57
C ILE A 212 13.89 5.73 12.00
N GLN A 213 12.98 5.90 12.96
CA GLN A 213 13.30 6.19 14.35
C GLN A 213 12.32 5.50 15.30
N ALA A 214 12.82 5.03 16.44
CA ALA A 214 12.00 4.57 17.56
C ALA A 214 12.05 5.58 18.69
N LEU A 215 10.87 5.85 19.27
CA LEU A 215 10.68 6.63 20.48
C LEU A 215 10.21 5.72 21.62
N ASP A 216 10.58 6.03 22.84
CA ASP A 216 9.98 5.42 24.03
C ASP A 216 8.50 5.78 24.13
N ALA A 217 7.62 4.78 24.21
CA ALA A 217 6.18 4.95 24.17
C ALA A 217 5.60 5.71 25.39
N ASN A 218 6.35 5.81 26.48
CA ASN A 218 5.89 6.53 27.69
C ASN A 218 6.35 7.98 27.71
N SER A 219 7.55 8.27 27.23
CA SER A 219 8.18 9.59 27.33
C SER A 219 8.30 10.35 26.01
N GLY A 220 8.17 9.66 24.85
CA GLY A 220 8.41 10.26 23.54
C GLY A 220 9.90 10.57 23.26
N GLN A 221 10.82 10.10 24.09
CA GLN A 221 12.26 10.29 23.88
C GLN A 221 12.79 9.34 22.82
N SER A 222 13.78 9.80 22.05
CA SER A 222 14.44 8.98 21.04
C SER A 222 15.21 7.82 21.67
N VAL A 223 14.94 6.61 21.19
CA VAL A 223 15.67 5.38 21.58
C VAL A 223 16.76 5.07 20.55
N TRP A 224 16.41 5.05 19.28
CA TRP A 224 17.35 4.90 18.17
C TRP A 224 16.84 5.58 16.91
N LYS A 225 17.78 5.96 16.03
CA LYS A 225 17.50 6.51 14.69
C LYS A 225 18.45 5.87 13.69
N ALA A 226 17.94 5.52 12.50
CA ALA A 226 18.73 4.99 11.39
C ALA A 226 18.37 5.73 10.10
N TYR A 227 19.38 6.22 9.36
CA TYR A 227 19.19 6.84 8.06
C TYR A 227 19.10 5.79 6.95
N SER A 228 18.55 6.17 5.80
CA SER A 228 18.46 5.32 4.62
C SER A 228 19.65 5.48 3.66
N THR A 229 20.47 6.53 3.83
CA THR A 229 21.63 6.84 2.97
C THR A 229 22.81 7.27 3.83
N GLY A 230 24.03 7.34 3.26
CA GLY A 230 25.23 7.78 3.96
C GLY A 230 26.06 6.66 4.58
N PRO A 231 26.96 7.00 5.54
CA PRO A 231 27.89 6.03 6.11
C PRO A 231 27.18 4.91 6.91
N ASP A 232 27.79 3.74 6.95
CA ASP A 232 27.29 2.55 7.66
C ASP A 232 26.88 2.84 9.11
N GLN A 233 27.60 3.73 9.79
CA GLN A 233 27.28 4.14 11.16
C GLN A 233 25.90 4.82 11.25
N ASP A 234 25.56 5.70 10.32
CA ASP A 234 24.27 6.41 10.29
C ASP A 234 23.14 5.48 9.90
N VAL A 235 23.39 4.56 8.96
CA VAL A 235 22.43 3.55 8.49
C VAL A 235 22.25 2.43 9.52
N LYS A 236 23.08 2.38 10.55
CA LYS A 236 23.16 1.29 11.55
C LYS A 236 23.46 -0.08 10.92
N ILE A 237 24.40 -0.09 9.99
CA ILE A 237 25.01 -1.31 9.44
C ILE A 237 26.18 -1.70 10.32
N GLY A 238 26.11 -2.89 10.92
CA GLY A 238 27.10 -3.42 11.83
C GLY A 238 27.46 -4.87 11.53
N PRO A 239 28.16 -5.57 12.43
CA PRO A 239 28.64 -6.93 12.20
C PRO A 239 27.54 -7.99 12.01
N ASN A 240 26.32 -7.67 12.43
CA ASN A 240 25.13 -8.52 12.26
C ASN A 240 24.41 -8.31 10.93
N PHE A 241 24.86 -7.37 10.10
CA PHE A 241 24.30 -7.15 8.77
C PHE A 241 24.81 -8.24 7.82
N LYS A 242 23.88 -9.06 7.34
CA LYS A 242 24.17 -10.23 6.48
C LYS A 242 23.19 -10.29 5.31
N PRO A 243 23.33 -9.38 4.35
CA PRO A 243 22.47 -9.39 3.16
C PRO A 243 22.74 -10.65 2.33
N PHE A 244 21.71 -11.13 1.66
CA PHE A 244 21.80 -12.34 0.83
C PHE A 244 22.62 -12.08 -0.44
N TYR A 245 22.35 -10.99 -1.16
CA TYR A 245 22.97 -10.70 -2.44
C TYR A 245 24.34 -10.01 -2.30
N ASP A 246 25.27 -10.34 -3.21
CA ASP A 246 26.63 -9.80 -3.20
C ASP A 246 26.66 -8.28 -3.46
N SER A 247 25.70 -7.74 -4.23
CA SER A 247 25.57 -6.30 -4.47
C SER A 247 25.33 -5.48 -3.20
N ASP A 248 24.87 -6.11 -2.14
CA ASP A 248 24.56 -5.48 -0.85
C ASP A 248 25.66 -5.70 0.19
N LYS A 249 26.75 -6.38 -0.21
CA LYS A 249 27.93 -6.64 0.62
C LYS A 249 29.03 -5.61 0.31
N GLY A 250 29.46 -4.89 1.31
CA GLY A 250 30.51 -3.86 1.17
C GLY A 250 30.48 -2.90 2.33
N LYS A 251 31.45 -2.01 2.36
CA LYS A 251 31.55 -0.97 3.38
C LYS A 251 31.10 0.36 2.79
N ASP A 252 30.33 1.12 3.58
CA ASP A 252 29.85 2.47 3.24
C ASP A 252 29.21 2.57 1.84
N LEU A 253 28.41 1.52 1.46
CA LEU A 253 27.71 1.50 0.17
C LEU A 253 26.70 2.65 0.05
N GLY A 254 26.16 3.14 1.15
CA GLY A 254 25.31 4.33 1.20
C GLY A 254 26.02 5.63 0.83
N ILE A 255 27.35 5.61 0.65
CA ILE A 255 28.19 6.70 0.11
C ILE A 255 28.75 6.31 -1.25
N SER A 256 29.41 5.15 -1.34
CA SER A 256 30.21 4.76 -2.51
C SER A 256 29.40 4.46 -3.77
N THR A 257 28.08 4.23 -3.63
CA THR A 257 27.15 4.05 -4.76
C THR A 257 26.41 5.33 -5.16
N TRP A 258 26.90 6.48 -4.71
CA TRP A 258 26.38 7.82 -5.00
C TRP A 258 27.48 8.73 -5.57
N PRO A 259 27.12 9.77 -6.34
CA PRO A 259 28.02 10.88 -6.60
C PRO A 259 28.45 11.54 -5.28
N PRO A 260 29.61 12.23 -5.24
CA PRO A 260 30.09 12.90 -4.03
C PRO A 260 29.01 13.77 -3.37
N ASN A 261 28.71 13.50 -2.10
CA ASN A 261 27.72 14.19 -1.25
C ASN A 261 26.26 14.13 -1.71
N ALA A 262 25.93 13.52 -2.86
CA ALA A 262 24.54 13.43 -3.32
C ALA A 262 23.62 12.62 -2.37
N TRP A 263 24.17 11.71 -1.61
CA TRP A 263 23.44 10.93 -0.59
C TRP A 263 22.85 11.81 0.53
N GLU A 264 23.34 13.03 0.75
CA GLU A 264 22.84 13.97 1.76
C GLU A 264 21.42 14.48 1.42
N GLN A 265 21.08 14.55 0.12
CA GLN A 265 19.75 14.84 -0.41
C GLN A 265 19.14 13.61 -1.09
N GLY A 266 19.61 12.43 -0.68
CA GLY A 266 19.42 11.18 -1.41
C GLY A 266 18.02 10.57 -1.35
N GLY A 267 17.04 11.16 -0.69
CA GLY A 267 15.73 10.52 -0.56
C GLY A 267 15.78 9.27 0.34
N GLY A 268 15.18 8.17 -0.10
CA GLY A 268 15.06 6.94 0.69
C GLY A 268 14.18 7.12 1.91
N THR A 269 13.18 7.98 1.83
CA THR A 269 12.27 8.29 2.94
C THR A 269 11.45 7.08 3.35
N VAL A 270 10.98 7.05 4.60
CA VAL A 270 10.20 5.95 5.17
C VAL A 270 8.84 6.51 5.57
N TRP A 271 7.89 6.43 4.66
CA TRP A 271 6.55 6.99 4.84
C TRP A 271 5.42 5.98 4.67
N GLY A 272 5.77 4.72 4.41
CA GLY A 272 4.83 3.62 4.19
C GLY A 272 4.63 2.72 5.40
N TRP A 273 4.40 1.45 5.14
CA TRP A 273 4.04 0.46 6.13
C TRP A 273 5.26 -0.18 6.78
N ILE A 274 5.11 -0.53 8.06
CA ILE A 274 6.10 -1.28 8.84
C ILE A 274 5.42 -2.53 9.38
N SER A 275 6.06 -3.70 9.21
CA SER A 275 5.62 -4.97 9.81
C SER A 275 6.61 -5.42 10.87
N TYR A 276 6.15 -6.27 11.80
CA TYR A 276 6.98 -6.78 12.89
C TYR A 276 6.82 -8.29 13.05
N ASP A 277 7.95 -8.99 13.12
CA ASP A 277 8.00 -10.41 13.48
C ASP A 277 8.47 -10.54 14.94
N PRO A 278 7.58 -10.89 15.88
CA PRO A 278 7.95 -11.00 17.29
C PRO A 278 8.86 -12.20 17.60
N GLU A 279 8.84 -13.25 16.76
CA GLU A 279 9.71 -14.42 16.95
C GLU A 279 11.17 -14.10 16.58
N LEU A 280 11.36 -13.36 15.49
CA LEU A 280 12.69 -12.94 15.04
C LEU A 280 13.13 -11.61 15.68
N ASN A 281 12.22 -10.89 16.34
CA ASN A 281 12.39 -9.53 16.84
C ASN A 281 12.83 -8.55 15.76
N LEU A 282 12.29 -8.70 14.54
CA LEU A 282 12.62 -7.88 13.39
C LEU A 282 11.44 -7.03 12.94
N ILE A 283 11.71 -5.76 12.68
CA ILE A 283 10.83 -4.91 11.88
C ILE A 283 11.26 -4.95 10.42
N TYR A 284 10.28 -4.89 9.53
CA TYR A 284 10.49 -4.78 8.09
C TYR A 284 9.87 -3.48 7.62
N HIS A 285 10.63 -2.68 6.86
CA HIS A 285 10.16 -1.44 6.29
C HIS A 285 10.79 -1.18 4.92
N GLY A 286 10.06 -0.52 4.06
CA GLY A 286 10.59 -0.06 2.80
C GLY A 286 11.33 1.27 2.94
N THR A 287 12.19 1.56 1.97
CA THR A 287 12.74 2.88 1.71
C THR A 287 12.25 3.39 0.36
N ALA A 288 11.94 4.66 0.28
CA ALA A 288 11.44 5.30 -0.93
C ALA A 288 12.53 5.48 -2.00
N ASN A 289 12.15 6.10 -3.10
CA ASN A 289 13.01 6.41 -4.23
C ASN A 289 14.25 7.24 -3.84
N PRO A 290 15.33 7.18 -4.63
CA PRO A 290 16.44 8.13 -4.52
C PRO A 290 16.05 9.48 -5.11
N GLY A 291 16.53 10.59 -4.50
CA GLY A 291 16.37 11.95 -5.01
C GLY A 291 17.60 12.42 -5.81
N PRO A 292 17.41 13.25 -6.87
CA PRO A 292 16.12 13.54 -7.56
C PRO A 292 15.68 12.38 -8.45
N TRP A 293 14.48 12.46 -9.03
CA TRP A 293 13.97 11.45 -9.97
C TRP A 293 14.83 11.31 -11.23
N ASN A 294 15.51 12.38 -11.65
CA ASN A 294 16.45 12.31 -12.77
C ASN A 294 17.67 11.44 -12.42
N ALA A 295 17.63 10.17 -12.82
CA ALA A 295 18.68 9.19 -12.55
C ALA A 295 20.04 9.56 -13.15
N ASN A 296 20.07 10.37 -14.22
CA ASN A 296 21.32 10.83 -14.83
C ASN A 296 22.16 11.72 -13.90
N GLN A 297 21.53 12.37 -12.90
CA GLN A 297 22.21 13.19 -11.90
C GLN A 297 22.80 12.36 -10.73
N ARG A 298 22.43 11.09 -10.61
CA ARG A 298 22.84 10.22 -9.49
C ARG A 298 23.28 8.81 -9.95
N PRO A 299 24.31 8.72 -10.83
CA PRO A 299 24.81 7.41 -11.26
C PRO A 299 25.22 6.52 -10.07
N GLY A 300 25.08 5.21 -10.23
CA GLY A 300 25.31 4.19 -9.21
C GLY A 300 24.00 3.60 -8.67
N ASP A 301 24.10 2.56 -7.84
CA ASP A 301 22.94 1.84 -7.31
C ASP A 301 22.12 2.64 -6.28
N ASN A 302 22.66 3.74 -5.77
CA ASN A 302 22.02 4.65 -4.80
C ASN A 302 21.53 3.92 -3.53
N LYS A 303 22.44 3.15 -2.92
CA LYS A 303 22.14 2.45 -1.67
C LYS A 303 21.85 3.44 -0.53
N TRP A 304 20.88 3.23 0.31
CA TRP A 304 19.97 2.10 0.49
C TRP A 304 18.53 2.58 0.24
N THR A 305 18.26 3.07 -0.97
CA THR A 305 16.94 3.54 -1.43
C THR A 305 16.22 2.45 -2.22
N ALA A 306 14.94 2.64 -2.47
CA ALA A 306 14.07 1.77 -3.27
C ALA A 306 14.25 0.28 -2.91
N GLY A 307 14.20 -0.03 -1.61
CA GLY A 307 14.42 -1.38 -1.10
C GLY A 307 13.77 -1.65 0.25
N ILE A 308 14.00 -2.83 0.79
CA ILE A 308 13.40 -3.33 2.02
C ILE A 308 14.51 -3.64 3.02
N PHE A 309 14.44 -3.05 4.21
CA PHE A 309 15.26 -3.40 5.36
C PHE A 309 14.54 -4.37 6.30
N ALA A 310 15.29 -5.32 6.85
CA ALA A 310 14.99 -5.96 8.11
C ALA A 310 15.91 -5.37 9.18
N ARG A 311 15.32 -4.88 10.28
CA ARG A 311 16.05 -4.27 11.39
C ARG A 311 15.64 -4.88 12.72
N ASP A 312 16.58 -4.98 13.62
CA ASP A 312 16.30 -5.31 15.02
C ASP A 312 15.40 -4.25 15.65
N ALA A 313 14.28 -4.65 16.21
CA ALA A 313 13.28 -3.73 16.73
C ALA A 313 13.77 -2.94 17.96
N ASP A 314 14.69 -3.50 18.75
CA ASP A 314 15.19 -2.88 19.98
C ASP A 314 16.31 -1.88 19.73
N THR A 315 17.16 -2.13 18.73
CA THR A 315 18.40 -1.36 18.47
C THR A 315 18.37 -0.56 17.16
N GLY A 316 17.48 -0.90 16.21
CA GLY A 316 17.46 -0.35 14.86
C GLY A 316 18.59 -0.87 13.96
N GLU A 317 19.46 -1.79 14.46
CA GLU A 317 20.54 -2.36 13.67
C GLU A 317 19.98 -3.15 12.47
N ALA A 318 20.53 -2.89 11.27
CA ALA A 318 20.16 -3.62 10.06
C ALA A 318 20.62 -5.08 10.13
N ARG A 319 19.75 -6.01 9.70
CA ARG A 319 20.06 -7.45 9.58
C ARG A 319 20.29 -7.84 8.15
N TRP A 320 19.45 -7.38 7.25
CA TRP A 320 19.61 -7.52 5.80
C TRP A 320 18.89 -6.39 5.08
N PHE A 321 19.19 -6.24 3.80
CA PHE A 321 18.54 -5.34 2.86
C PHE A 321 18.34 -6.04 1.52
N TYR A 322 17.26 -5.73 0.82
CA TYR A 322 17.03 -6.10 -0.56
C TYR A 322 16.56 -4.89 -1.36
N GLN A 323 17.24 -4.54 -2.45
CA GLN A 323 16.91 -3.42 -3.30
C GLN A 323 16.07 -3.88 -4.50
N THR A 324 14.80 -3.48 -4.56
CA THR A 324 13.90 -3.85 -5.66
C THR A 324 14.18 -3.07 -6.93
N ALA A 325 14.65 -1.82 -6.80
CA ALA A 325 14.98 -0.94 -7.91
C ALA A 325 16.37 -0.28 -7.71
N PRO A 326 17.49 -1.01 -7.93
CA PRO A 326 18.83 -0.40 -7.96
C PRO A 326 18.90 0.66 -9.07
N HIS A 327 19.49 1.83 -8.77
CA HIS A 327 19.49 2.97 -9.67
C HIS A 327 18.09 3.33 -10.17
N ASP A 328 17.13 3.41 -9.26
CA ASP A 328 15.73 3.61 -9.62
C ASP A 328 15.56 4.72 -10.68
N LEU A 329 14.83 4.41 -11.75
CA LEU A 329 14.66 5.26 -12.93
C LEU A 329 13.32 5.99 -12.96
N HIS A 330 12.35 5.60 -12.11
CA HIS A 330 10.96 5.95 -12.32
C HIS A 330 10.18 6.32 -11.06
N ASP A 331 10.84 6.61 -9.94
CA ASP A 331 10.19 6.91 -8.65
C ASP A 331 9.50 5.68 -8.04
N TRP A 332 10.16 4.54 -8.05
CA TRP A 332 9.58 3.31 -7.51
C TRP A 332 9.91 3.09 -6.03
N ASP A 333 9.17 3.80 -5.20
CA ASP A 333 9.20 3.62 -3.74
C ASP A 333 8.90 2.19 -3.31
N ASN A 334 9.57 1.72 -2.26
CA ASN A 334 9.25 0.45 -1.61
C ASN A 334 8.47 0.63 -0.31
N ILE A 335 7.41 1.43 -0.34
CA ILE A 335 6.63 1.82 0.85
C ILE A 335 5.38 0.99 1.05
N ASN A 336 5.08 0.08 0.13
CA ASN A 336 3.93 -0.79 0.17
C ASN A 336 3.99 -1.74 1.37
N GLU A 337 2.87 -2.34 1.71
CA GLU A 337 2.77 -3.29 2.80
C GLU A 337 3.72 -4.49 2.64
N LEU A 338 4.18 -5.00 3.76
CA LEU A 338 5.09 -6.13 3.88
C LEU A 338 4.35 -7.21 4.66
N ILE A 339 3.66 -8.12 3.95
CA ILE A 339 2.80 -9.14 4.57
C ILE A 339 3.63 -10.32 5.00
N LEU A 340 3.63 -10.62 6.31
CA LEU A 340 4.42 -11.73 6.88
C LEU A 340 3.59 -13.00 6.93
N LEU A 341 4.08 -14.08 6.31
CA LEU A 341 3.41 -15.38 6.28
C LEU A 341 4.40 -16.50 6.60
N ASP A 342 3.90 -17.54 7.27
CA ASP A 342 4.58 -18.82 7.38
C ASP A 342 3.87 -19.81 6.45
N LEU A 343 4.59 -20.33 5.49
CA LEU A 343 4.00 -21.21 4.48
C LEU A 343 5.01 -22.24 3.96
N GLU A 344 4.49 -23.29 3.34
CA GLU A 344 5.32 -24.23 2.61
C GLU A 344 5.69 -23.64 1.24
N TRP A 345 6.98 -23.57 0.94
CA TRP A 345 7.52 -23.13 -0.35
C TRP A 345 8.46 -24.18 -0.90
N GLU A 346 8.13 -24.74 -2.07
CA GLU A 346 8.91 -25.82 -2.72
C GLU A 346 9.19 -27.00 -1.78
N GLY A 347 8.17 -27.43 -1.02
CA GLY A 347 8.25 -28.56 -0.10
C GLY A 347 9.00 -28.29 1.22
N LYS A 348 9.31 -27.02 1.53
CA LYS A 348 9.99 -26.62 2.78
C LYS A 348 9.19 -25.54 3.52
N PRO A 349 9.12 -25.61 4.86
CA PRO A 349 8.55 -24.51 5.64
C PRO A 349 9.43 -23.27 5.49
N ARG A 350 8.84 -22.13 5.14
CA ARG A 350 9.50 -20.84 4.97
C ARG A 350 8.77 -19.73 5.70
N LYS A 351 9.53 -18.86 6.32
CA LYS A 351 9.08 -17.58 6.83
C LYS A 351 9.23 -16.57 5.69
N VAL A 352 8.12 -16.13 5.10
CA VAL A 352 8.17 -15.24 3.95
C VAL A 352 7.59 -13.87 4.24
N LEU A 353 8.03 -12.92 3.47
CA LEU A 353 7.49 -11.58 3.33
C LEU A 353 6.95 -11.46 1.90
N VAL A 354 5.66 -11.12 1.77
CA VAL A 354 5.01 -10.90 0.48
C VAL A 354 4.82 -9.41 0.27
N HIS A 355 5.29 -8.91 -0.88
CA HIS A 355 5.33 -7.50 -1.19
C HIS A 355 4.87 -7.23 -2.62
N PRO A 356 3.63 -6.77 -2.85
CA PRO A 356 3.20 -6.20 -4.12
C PRO A 356 3.76 -4.79 -4.25
N GLY A 357 4.81 -4.63 -5.06
CA GLY A 357 5.63 -3.41 -5.13
C GLY A 357 5.28 -2.48 -6.30
N ARG A 358 5.76 -1.23 -6.23
CA ARG A 358 5.61 -0.23 -7.32
C ARG A 358 6.21 -0.71 -8.64
N THR A 359 7.25 -1.55 -8.61
CA THR A 359 7.88 -2.14 -9.80
C THR A 359 6.94 -3.03 -10.63
N GLY A 360 5.71 -3.30 -10.15
CA GLY A 360 4.71 -4.13 -10.83
C GLY A 360 4.85 -5.63 -10.57
N PHE A 361 5.69 -6.04 -9.62
CA PHE A 361 5.86 -7.44 -9.22
C PHE A 361 5.28 -7.71 -7.83
N VAL A 362 4.70 -8.91 -7.64
CA VAL A 362 4.51 -9.51 -6.32
C VAL A 362 5.80 -10.27 -5.99
N TYR A 363 6.55 -9.74 -5.02
CA TYR A 363 7.73 -10.40 -4.48
C TYR A 363 7.35 -11.36 -3.36
N VAL A 364 7.97 -12.53 -3.32
CA VAL A 364 7.98 -13.45 -2.19
C VAL A 364 9.43 -13.56 -1.73
N ILE A 365 9.71 -13.09 -0.53
CA ILE A 365 11.07 -12.96 0.01
C ILE A 365 11.18 -13.80 1.27
N ASP A 366 12.24 -14.58 1.45
CA ASP A 366 12.55 -15.20 2.74
C ASP A 366 12.89 -14.09 3.74
N ARG A 367 12.00 -13.88 4.73
CA ARG A 367 12.14 -12.75 5.65
C ARG A 367 13.26 -12.91 6.68
N THR A 368 13.89 -14.09 6.72
CA THR A 368 15.03 -14.34 7.60
C THR A 368 16.36 -13.92 6.97
N THR A 369 16.44 -13.90 5.62
CA THR A 369 17.69 -13.68 4.88
C THR A 369 17.64 -12.54 3.86
N GLY A 370 16.44 -12.18 3.36
CA GLY A 370 16.26 -11.26 2.24
C GLY A 370 16.39 -11.93 0.85
N GLU A 371 16.45 -13.27 0.79
CA GLU A 371 16.44 -14.02 -0.48
C GLU A 371 15.10 -13.87 -1.19
N VAL A 372 15.09 -13.46 -2.46
CA VAL A 372 13.90 -13.41 -3.30
C VAL A 372 13.60 -14.80 -3.84
N LEU A 373 12.52 -15.40 -3.37
CA LEU A 373 12.06 -16.73 -3.78
C LEU A 373 11.24 -16.67 -5.08
N SER A 374 10.52 -15.56 -5.29
CA SER A 374 9.71 -15.32 -6.48
C SER A 374 9.50 -13.82 -6.69
N ALA A 375 9.43 -13.41 -7.97
CA ALA A 375 8.96 -12.10 -8.41
C ALA A 375 8.11 -12.30 -9.66
N LYS A 376 6.80 -12.12 -9.55
CA LYS A 376 5.84 -12.34 -10.64
C LYS A 376 5.07 -11.07 -10.94
N PRO A 377 4.94 -10.69 -12.22
CA PRO A 377 4.26 -9.46 -12.59
C PRO A 377 2.75 -9.55 -12.33
N PHE A 378 2.19 -8.53 -11.70
CA PHE A 378 0.75 -8.32 -11.55
C PHE A 378 0.25 -7.11 -12.36
N HIS A 379 1.14 -6.40 -13.02
CA HIS A 379 0.89 -5.20 -13.81
C HIS A 379 1.50 -5.37 -15.20
N ALA A 380 0.98 -4.62 -16.19
CA ALA A 380 1.63 -4.53 -17.50
C ALA A 380 3.02 -3.90 -17.38
N LEU A 381 4.04 -4.52 -17.96
CA LEU A 381 5.42 -4.10 -17.84
C LEU A 381 5.98 -3.73 -19.21
N THR A 382 6.51 -2.52 -19.36
CA THR A 382 7.35 -2.10 -20.49
C THR A 382 8.72 -1.61 -20.05
N ALA A 383 8.79 -1.01 -18.83
CA ALA A 383 10.01 -0.46 -18.27
C ALA A 383 11.01 -1.53 -17.82
N VAL A 384 10.52 -2.72 -17.53
CA VAL A 384 11.33 -3.84 -17.04
C VAL A 384 10.91 -5.15 -17.69
N THR A 385 11.83 -6.11 -17.77
CA THR A 385 11.61 -7.42 -18.38
C THR A 385 11.52 -8.55 -17.37
N GLY A 386 11.96 -8.35 -16.12
CA GLY A 386 11.93 -9.35 -15.07
C GLY A 386 12.86 -9.04 -13.90
N VAL A 387 12.99 -10.01 -13.00
CA VAL A 387 13.95 -10.00 -11.90
C VAL A 387 14.81 -11.25 -12.00
N ASP A 388 16.13 -11.07 -12.01
CA ASP A 388 17.07 -12.18 -11.91
C ASP A 388 17.19 -12.64 -10.46
N LEU A 389 16.58 -13.77 -10.12
CA LEU A 389 16.56 -14.28 -8.75
C LEU A 389 17.95 -14.66 -8.20
N LYS A 390 18.93 -14.92 -9.06
CA LYS A 390 20.29 -15.25 -8.62
C LYS A 390 21.04 -14.04 -8.10
N THR A 391 20.83 -12.91 -8.73
CA THR A 391 21.49 -11.64 -8.37
C THR A 391 20.58 -10.71 -7.59
N GLY A 392 19.27 -10.99 -7.52
CA GLY A 392 18.25 -10.14 -6.95
C GLY A 392 17.93 -8.88 -7.78
N ARG A 393 18.54 -8.72 -8.96
CA ARG A 393 18.45 -7.46 -9.71
C ARG A 393 17.27 -7.45 -10.68
N ILE A 394 16.54 -6.35 -10.66
CA ILE A 394 15.54 -6.03 -11.69
C ILE A 394 16.26 -5.80 -13.02
N GLN A 395 15.63 -6.21 -14.11
CA GLN A 395 16.15 -6.09 -15.47
C GLN A 395 15.42 -4.96 -16.19
N TYR A 396 16.04 -3.79 -16.28
CA TYR A 396 15.49 -2.63 -16.97
C TYR A 396 15.48 -2.86 -18.49
N ASN A 397 14.46 -2.31 -19.15
CA ASN A 397 14.39 -2.23 -20.60
C ASN A 397 15.10 -0.94 -21.06
N ALA A 398 16.24 -1.10 -21.73
CA ALA A 398 17.07 0.03 -22.20
C ALA A 398 16.31 1.04 -23.08
N ASP A 399 15.30 0.60 -23.83
CA ASP A 399 14.47 1.48 -24.67
C ASP A 399 13.55 2.39 -23.85
N LYS A 400 13.38 2.10 -22.56
CA LYS A 400 12.52 2.84 -21.61
C LYS A 400 13.29 3.59 -20.52
N GLU A 401 14.62 3.58 -20.60
CA GLU A 401 15.44 4.38 -19.68
C GLU A 401 15.28 5.88 -19.93
N PRO A 402 15.04 6.68 -18.89
CA PRO A 402 14.95 8.12 -19.00
C PRO A 402 16.26 8.76 -19.48
N VAL A 403 16.17 9.67 -20.43
CA VAL A 403 17.32 10.39 -21.00
C VAL A 403 17.03 11.89 -20.96
N ASN A 404 18.01 12.71 -20.56
CA ASN A 404 17.89 14.16 -20.54
C ASN A 404 17.45 14.74 -21.90
N ASN A 405 16.55 15.70 -21.86
CA ASN A 405 16.05 16.44 -23.05
C ASN A 405 15.35 15.55 -24.10
N ARG A 406 14.80 14.42 -23.68
CA ARG A 406 14.02 13.53 -24.56
C ARG A 406 12.83 12.94 -23.82
N VAL A 407 11.66 13.00 -24.44
CA VAL A 407 10.48 12.28 -23.95
C VAL A 407 10.63 10.80 -24.26
N VAL A 408 10.64 9.96 -23.21
CA VAL A 408 10.55 8.51 -23.31
C VAL A 408 9.10 8.11 -23.09
N ARG A 409 8.54 7.37 -24.07
CA ARG A 409 7.11 7.07 -24.14
C ARG A 409 6.77 5.65 -23.69
N ASP A 410 5.49 5.46 -23.30
CA ASP A 410 4.91 4.16 -23.01
C ASP A 410 5.67 3.39 -21.91
N ILE A 411 5.97 4.05 -20.82
CA ILE A 411 6.59 3.46 -19.62
C ILE A 411 5.49 2.89 -18.73
N CYS A 412 5.50 1.59 -18.47
CA CYS A 412 4.58 0.90 -17.56
C CYS A 412 5.39 0.02 -16.59
N PRO A 413 5.12 0.09 -15.28
CA PRO A 413 4.20 0.97 -14.58
C PRO A 413 4.68 2.43 -14.52
N THR A 414 3.80 3.31 -14.03
CA THR A 414 4.08 4.76 -13.86
C THR A 414 4.98 5.04 -12.65
N ALA A 415 5.22 6.33 -12.38
CA ALA A 415 5.90 6.79 -11.15
C ALA A 415 5.15 6.37 -9.88
N SER A 416 3.81 6.39 -9.87
CA SER A 416 3.04 5.85 -8.75
C SER A 416 3.05 4.32 -8.67
N GLY A 417 3.74 3.66 -9.61
CA GLY A 417 3.91 2.21 -9.65
C GLY A 417 2.68 1.44 -10.15
N GLY A 418 2.79 0.13 -10.21
CA GLY A 418 1.65 -0.76 -10.39
C GLY A 418 0.68 -0.64 -9.21
N LYS A 419 1.20 -0.34 -8.02
CA LYS A 419 0.46 -0.12 -6.79
C LYS A 419 1.18 0.92 -5.94
N ASP A 420 0.44 1.85 -5.34
CA ASP A 420 0.97 2.84 -4.41
C ASP A 420 0.79 2.37 -2.94
N TRP A 421 0.70 3.28 -1.98
CA TRP A 421 0.62 3.02 -0.54
C TRP A 421 -0.60 2.19 -0.10
N ASN A 422 -1.67 2.18 -0.85
CA ASN A 422 -2.95 1.52 -0.56
C ASN A 422 -2.77 0.02 -0.25
N PRO A 423 -3.08 -0.45 1.00
CA PRO A 423 -2.67 -1.79 1.41
C PRO A 423 -3.58 -2.89 0.87
N SER A 424 -2.97 -4.00 0.48
CA SER A 424 -3.64 -5.27 0.14
C SER A 424 -4.15 -5.97 1.40
N ALA A 425 -4.97 -7.00 1.20
CA ALA A 425 -5.41 -7.91 2.26
C ALA A 425 -5.04 -9.36 1.92
N PHE A 426 -4.65 -10.15 2.91
CA PHE A 426 -4.39 -11.56 2.74
C PHE A 426 -5.32 -12.38 3.62
N SER A 427 -6.10 -13.28 3.04
CA SER A 427 -6.98 -14.17 3.78
C SER A 427 -6.30 -15.52 4.08
N HIS A 428 -6.11 -15.81 5.35
CA HIS A 428 -5.63 -17.13 5.79
C HIS A 428 -6.62 -18.25 5.45
N LYS A 429 -7.92 -17.95 5.40
CA LYS A 429 -8.96 -18.92 5.09
C LYS A 429 -8.92 -19.36 3.61
N THR A 430 -8.66 -18.42 2.70
CA THR A 430 -8.63 -18.73 1.26
C THR A 430 -7.23 -18.95 0.72
N GLY A 431 -6.17 -18.45 1.40
CA GLY A 431 -4.81 -18.42 0.92
C GLY A 431 -4.58 -17.40 -0.21
N ILE A 432 -5.50 -16.44 -0.37
CA ILE A 432 -5.50 -15.47 -1.48
C ILE A 432 -5.07 -14.10 -0.98
N LEU A 433 -4.23 -13.43 -1.78
CA LEU A 433 -3.86 -12.02 -1.64
C LEU A 433 -4.78 -11.18 -2.54
N TYR A 434 -5.40 -10.14 -1.98
CA TYR A 434 -6.30 -9.22 -2.69
C TYR A 434 -5.59 -7.87 -2.85
N ILE A 435 -5.33 -7.50 -4.10
CA ILE A 435 -4.48 -6.37 -4.45
C ILE A 435 -5.32 -5.26 -5.10
N PRO A 436 -5.57 -4.12 -4.43
CA PRO A 436 -6.05 -2.93 -5.10
C PRO A 436 -4.87 -2.25 -5.80
N HIS A 437 -4.93 -2.06 -7.13
CA HIS A 437 -3.82 -1.53 -7.89
C HIS A 437 -4.24 -0.65 -9.07
N SER A 438 -3.27 0.01 -9.67
CA SER A 438 -3.44 0.88 -10.83
C SER A 438 -3.11 0.11 -12.11
N ASN A 439 -3.71 0.53 -13.23
CA ASN A 439 -3.36 0.12 -14.60
C ASN A 439 -3.07 1.38 -15.40
N LEU A 440 -1.92 1.99 -15.12
CA LEU A 440 -1.47 3.23 -15.74
C LEU A 440 -0.11 3.07 -16.38
N CYS A 441 0.09 3.78 -17.50
CA CYS A 441 1.37 3.99 -18.13
C CYS A 441 1.69 5.49 -18.19
N MET A 442 2.91 5.88 -18.56
CA MET A 442 3.34 7.26 -18.62
C MET A 442 4.30 7.55 -19.77
N ASP A 443 4.33 8.81 -20.17
CA ASP A 443 5.46 9.43 -20.87
C ASP A 443 6.29 10.19 -19.83
N TRP A 444 7.61 10.17 -19.99
CA TRP A 444 8.57 10.74 -19.05
C TRP A 444 9.59 11.65 -19.77
N GLU A 445 9.81 12.82 -19.22
CA GLU A 445 10.87 13.73 -19.65
C GLU A 445 11.74 14.12 -18.45
N SER A 446 13.03 13.76 -18.48
CA SER A 446 13.97 14.12 -17.42
C SER A 446 14.35 15.58 -17.53
N VAL A 447 14.28 16.29 -16.40
CA VAL A 447 14.74 17.66 -16.22
C VAL A 447 15.82 17.71 -15.14
N GLU A 448 16.66 18.74 -15.13
CA GLU A 448 17.75 18.88 -14.15
C GLU A 448 17.38 19.90 -13.07
N PRO A 449 16.84 19.47 -11.91
CA PRO A 449 16.57 20.36 -10.80
C PRO A 449 17.85 20.71 -10.05
N ASN A 450 17.86 21.89 -9.43
CA ASN A 450 18.86 22.27 -8.44
C ASN A 450 18.25 22.16 -7.04
N TYR A 451 19.02 21.62 -6.10
CA TYR A 451 18.55 21.51 -4.72
C TYR A 451 18.49 22.88 -4.03
N ILE A 452 17.33 23.23 -3.50
CA ILE A 452 17.10 24.34 -2.60
C ILE A 452 16.21 23.80 -1.46
N ALA A 453 16.67 23.91 -0.22
CA ALA A 453 15.95 23.39 0.94
C ALA A 453 14.50 23.91 1.00
N GLY A 454 13.53 23.01 1.24
CA GLY A 454 12.11 23.36 1.32
C GLY A 454 11.44 23.67 -0.03
N THR A 455 12.10 23.40 -1.15
CA THR A 455 11.50 23.51 -2.49
C THR A 455 11.51 22.17 -3.22
N PRO A 456 10.61 21.95 -4.19
CA PRO A 456 10.57 20.70 -4.95
C PRO A 456 11.89 20.39 -5.66
N TYR A 457 12.37 19.16 -5.48
CA TYR A 457 13.61 18.62 -6.05
C TYR A 457 13.27 17.33 -6.83
N VAL A 458 12.31 17.40 -7.77
CA VAL A 458 11.73 16.25 -8.46
C VAL A 458 12.63 15.76 -9.59
N GLY A 459 12.80 16.51 -10.67
CA GLY A 459 13.69 16.16 -11.78
C GLY A 459 13.03 15.42 -12.95
N ALA A 460 11.72 15.45 -13.06
CA ALA A 460 10.99 14.90 -14.19
C ALA A 460 9.65 15.60 -14.43
N GLU A 461 9.23 15.64 -15.70
CA GLU A 461 7.86 15.90 -16.12
C GLU A 461 7.22 14.58 -16.61
N VAL A 462 6.00 14.32 -16.14
CA VAL A 462 5.30 13.04 -16.36
C VAL A 462 3.92 13.30 -16.93
N ARG A 463 3.47 12.46 -17.88
CA ARG A 463 2.09 12.42 -18.40
C ARG A 463 1.58 11.01 -18.29
N MET A 464 0.59 10.78 -17.42
CA MET A 464 0.00 9.46 -17.21
C MET A 464 -1.22 9.24 -18.12
N PHE A 465 -1.45 7.99 -18.49
CA PHE A 465 -2.59 7.56 -19.30
C PHE A 465 -2.99 6.12 -18.96
N PRO A 466 -4.24 5.69 -19.31
CA PRO A 466 -4.69 4.33 -19.07
C PRO A 466 -3.76 3.31 -19.71
N GLY A 467 -3.47 2.23 -18.99
CA GLY A 467 -2.72 1.10 -19.49
C GLY A 467 -3.52 0.22 -20.47
N PRO A 468 -3.06 -0.99 -20.78
CA PRO A 468 -3.75 -1.91 -21.69
C PRO A 468 -5.20 -2.14 -21.27
N GLY A 469 -6.11 -2.17 -22.25
CA GLY A 469 -7.55 -2.35 -22.03
C GLY A 469 -8.33 -1.07 -21.72
N GLY A 470 -7.65 0.08 -21.46
CA GLY A 470 -8.28 1.40 -21.36
C GLY A 470 -8.94 1.71 -20.02
N HIS A 471 -8.91 0.82 -19.03
CA HIS A 471 -9.26 1.05 -17.64
C HIS A 471 -8.03 1.48 -16.85
N MET A 472 -8.22 2.12 -15.68
CA MET A 472 -7.11 2.69 -14.90
C MET A 472 -6.90 2.02 -13.55
N GLY A 473 -7.87 1.26 -13.05
CA GLY A 473 -7.78 0.54 -11.79
C GLY A 473 -8.09 -0.93 -11.95
N GLU A 474 -7.51 -1.75 -11.09
CA GLU A 474 -7.74 -3.18 -11.03
C GLU A 474 -7.79 -3.65 -9.58
N PHE A 475 -8.76 -4.52 -9.27
CA PHE A 475 -8.81 -5.23 -8.00
C PHE A 475 -8.63 -6.71 -8.26
N SER A 476 -7.46 -7.26 -7.92
CA SER A 476 -7.06 -8.61 -8.29
C SER A 476 -6.96 -9.54 -7.09
N ALA A 477 -7.38 -10.81 -7.28
CA ALA A 477 -7.05 -11.91 -6.40
C ALA A 477 -5.83 -12.65 -6.93
N TRP A 478 -4.86 -12.89 -6.07
CA TRP A 478 -3.56 -13.43 -6.43
C TRP A 478 -3.22 -14.68 -5.63
N ASP A 479 -2.86 -15.75 -6.34
CA ASP A 479 -2.28 -16.95 -5.74
C ASP A 479 -0.77 -16.76 -5.57
N ILE A 480 -0.33 -16.58 -4.33
CA ILE A 480 1.08 -16.32 -4.00
C ILE A 480 1.99 -17.48 -4.42
N ARG A 481 1.54 -18.73 -4.28
CA ARG A 481 2.36 -19.93 -4.58
C ARG A 481 2.47 -20.18 -6.06
N ALA A 482 1.34 -20.07 -6.77
CA ALA A 482 1.34 -20.20 -8.22
C ALA A 482 1.92 -18.97 -8.94
N GLY A 483 2.02 -17.84 -8.24
CA GLY A 483 2.49 -16.58 -8.79
C GLY A 483 1.63 -16.09 -9.94
N LYS A 484 0.29 -16.17 -9.80
CA LYS A 484 -0.66 -15.81 -10.85
C LYS A 484 -1.95 -15.21 -10.31
N GLU A 485 -2.58 -14.43 -11.15
CA GLU A 485 -3.92 -13.91 -10.93
C GLU A 485 -4.97 -15.03 -11.00
N LEU A 486 -5.98 -14.97 -10.13
CA LEU A 486 -7.14 -15.85 -10.11
C LEU A 486 -8.36 -15.20 -10.73
N TRP A 487 -8.59 -13.92 -10.44
CA TRP A 487 -9.61 -13.07 -11.01
C TRP A 487 -9.25 -11.60 -10.84
N THR A 488 -9.79 -10.72 -11.69
CA THR A 488 -9.60 -9.28 -11.65
C THR A 488 -10.91 -8.56 -11.96
N ILE A 489 -11.15 -7.47 -11.24
CA ILE A 489 -12.23 -6.51 -11.49
C ILE A 489 -11.59 -5.23 -12.01
N ASN A 490 -11.97 -4.82 -13.23
CA ASN A 490 -11.50 -3.58 -13.83
C ASN A 490 -12.32 -2.40 -13.30
N GLU A 491 -11.62 -1.33 -12.91
CA GLU A 491 -12.23 -0.09 -12.41
C GLU A 491 -11.86 1.08 -13.32
N ARG A 492 -12.79 2.05 -13.41
CA ARG A 492 -12.63 3.19 -14.29
C ARG A 492 -11.43 4.06 -13.93
N PHE A 493 -11.21 4.27 -12.62
CA PHE A 493 -10.12 5.09 -12.07
C PHE A 493 -9.14 4.23 -11.26
N PRO A 494 -7.90 4.71 -11.01
CA PRO A 494 -6.96 3.99 -10.17
C PRO A 494 -7.56 3.63 -8.81
N LEU A 495 -7.19 2.49 -8.25
CA LEU A 495 -7.58 2.13 -6.89
C LEU A 495 -6.54 2.62 -5.89
N TRP A 496 -6.94 3.55 -5.02
CA TRP A 496 -6.11 4.08 -3.93
C TRP A 496 -6.68 3.75 -2.55
N SER A 497 -7.80 3.05 -2.48
CA SER A 497 -8.34 2.50 -1.24
C SER A 497 -7.60 1.22 -0.85
N GLY A 498 -7.41 1.02 0.46
CA GLY A 498 -6.99 -0.29 0.97
C GLY A 498 -8.08 -1.34 0.85
N ALA A 499 -7.71 -2.61 1.07
CA ALA A 499 -8.62 -3.73 1.14
C ALA A 499 -8.74 -4.29 2.58
N VAL A 500 -9.84 -4.98 2.89
CA VAL A 500 -10.00 -5.83 4.08
C VAL A 500 -10.70 -7.12 3.69
N ALA A 501 -10.16 -8.26 4.13
CA ALA A 501 -10.73 -9.58 3.92
C ALA A 501 -11.28 -10.15 5.24
N THR A 502 -12.37 -10.92 5.18
CA THR A 502 -13.01 -11.49 6.36
C THR A 502 -13.21 -13.01 6.25
N ALA A 503 -13.39 -13.68 7.37
CA ALA A 503 -13.71 -15.10 7.40
C ALA A 503 -15.12 -15.42 6.83
N GLY A 504 -15.95 -14.40 6.59
CA GLY A 504 -17.22 -14.52 5.86
C GLY A 504 -17.07 -14.73 4.35
N ASP A 505 -15.84 -14.92 3.84
CA ASP A 505 -15.49 -14.99 2.41
C ASP A 505 -15.88 -13.74 1.62
N VAL A 506 -15.84 -12.57 2.28
CA VAL A 506 -16.12 -11.25 1.70
C VAL A 506 -14.87 -10.38 1.80
N VAL A 507 -14.59 -9.65 0.72
CA VAL A 507 -13.52 -8.65 0.66
C VAL A 507 -14.13 -7.29 0.36
N PHE A 508 -13.71 -6.27 1.12
CA PHE A 508 -14.19 -4.90 0.95
C PHE A 508 -13.07 -4.00 0.41
N TYR A 509 -13.42 -3.11 -0.52
CA TYR A 509 -12.55 -2.04 -1.02
C TYR A 509 -13.38 -0.85 -1.51
N GLY A 510 -12.74 0.30 -1.69
CA GLY A 510 -13.36 1.50 -2.21
C GLY A 510 -12.83 1.89 -3.59
N THR A 511 -13.60 2.69 -4.33
CA THR A 511 -13.19 3.24 -5.62
C THR A 511 -13.08 4.76 -5.56
N MET A 512 -12.26 5.34 -6.43
CA MET A 512 -12.01 6.78 -6.45
C MET A 512 -13.24 7.58 -6.90
N ASP A 513 -14.17 6.97 -7.61
CA ASP A 513 -15.47 7.56 -7.92
C ASP A 513 -16.54 7.32 -6.84
N GLY A 514 -16.16 6.76 -5.67
CA GLY A 514 -16.97 6.74 -4.45
C GLY A 514 -17.83 5.51 -4.23
N TRP A 515 -17.59 4.40 -4.90
CA TRP A 515 -18.25 3.14 -4.59
C TRP A 515 -17.49 2.39 -3.49
N PHE A 516 -18.17 2.04 -2.42
CA PHE A 516 -17.70 1.05 -1.44
C PHE A 516 -18.29 -0.30 -1.82
N LYS A 517 -17.45 -1.27 -2.12
CA LYS A 517 -17.82 -2.58 -2.67
C LYS A 517 -17.48 -3.71 -1.72
N ALA A 518 -18.36 -4.74 -1.71
CA ALA A 518 -18.12 -6.06 -1.11
C ALA A 518 -18.12 -7.10 -2.22
N VAL A 519 -17.06 -7.89 -2.32
CA VAL A 519 -16.91 -8.91 -3.36
C VAL A 519 -16.69 -10.28 -2.74
N HIS A 520 -17.12 -11.31 -3.49
CA HIS A 520 -16.88 -12.70 -3.11
C HIS A 520 -15.39 -13.03 -3.20
N ALA A 521 -14.78 -13.48 -2.10
CA ALA A 521 -13.34 -13.69 -1.97
C ALA A 521 -12.75 -14.63 -3.04
N ARG A 522 -13.48 -15.64 -3.50
CA ARG A 522 -12.97 -16.65 -4.45
C ARG A 522 -13.30 -16.36 -5.91
N THR A 523 -14.35 -15.59 -6.20
CA THR A 523 -14.84 -15.40 -7.57
C THR A 523 -14.73 -13.98 -8.08
N GLY A 524 -14.57 -12.98 -7.19
CA GLY A 524 -14.60 -11.56 -7.54
C GLY A 524 -16.01 -11.02 -7.84
N GLU A 525 -17.07 -11.83 -7.69
CA GLU A 525 -18.44 -11.36 -7.87
C GLU A 525 -18.75 -10.20 -6.92
N VAL A 526 -19.29 -9.11 -7.45
CA VAL A 526 -19.75 -7.97 -6.63
C VAL A 526 -21.06 -8.35 -5.95
N LEU A 527 -21.01 -8.57 -4.65
CA LEU A 527 -22.15 -9.01 -3.83
C LEU A 527 -22.97 -7.82 -3.31
N TRP A 528 -22.32 -6.69 -3.09
CA TRP A 528 -22.93 -5.46 -2.60
C TRP A 528 -22.07 -4.25 -2.94
N GLN A 529 -22.71 -3.11 -3.10
CA GLN A 529 -22.03 -1.82 -3.26
C GLN A 529 -22.88 -0.66 -2.74
N PHE A 530 -22.22 0.38 -2.26
CA PHE A 530 -22.83 1.60 -1.76
C PHE A 530 -22.09 2.82 -2.31
N LYS A 531 -22.84 3.80 -2.81
CA LYS A 531 -22.27 5.08 -3.28
C LYS A 531 -22.15 6.05 -2.13
N THR A 532 -20.93 6.46 -1.80
CA THR A 532 -20.63 7.50 -0.81
C THR A 532 -20.68 8.89 -1.44
N ASP A 533 -20.59 9.94 -0.62
CA ASP A 533 -20.60 11.35 -1.04
C ASP A 533 -19.31 11.80 -1.73
N SER A 534 -18.20 11.11 -1.54
CA SER A 534 -16.90 11.39 -2.15
C SER A 534 -16.22 10.12 -2.64
N GLY A 535 -15.12 10.25 -3.37
CA GLY A 535 -14.26 9.15 -3.70
C GLY A 535 -13.60 8.54 -2.45
N ILE A 536 -13.26 7.26 -2.53
CA ILE A 536 -12.70 6.51 -1.42
C ILE A 536 -11.23 6.23 -1.70
N ILE A 537 -10.37 6.78 -0.85
CA ILE A 537 -8.93 6.48 -0.77
C ILE A 537 -8.56 5.99 0.63
N GLY A 538 -9.55 5.83 1.52
CA GLY A 538 -9.40 5.34 2.87
C GLY A 538 -9.20 3.83 2.96
N GLN A 539 -8.97 3.37 4.18
CA GLN A 539 -8.74 1.96 4.47
C GLN A 539 -9.96 1.39 5.19
N PRO A 540 -10.65 0.39 4.63
CA PRO A 540 -11.77 -0.25 5.31
C PRO A 540 -11.30 -1.05 6.53
N THR A 541 -12.13 -1.06 7.57
CA THR A 541 -11.94 -1.88 8.76
C THR A 541 -13.22 -2.62 9.12
N THR A 542 -13.09 -3.73 9.85
CA THR A 542 -14.24 -4.48 10.36
C THR A 542 -14.03 -4.81 11.82
N TYR A 543 -15.09 -4.73 12.61
CA TYR A 543 -15.00 -4.90 14.05
C TYR A 543 -16.29 -5.47 14.63
N ARG A 544 -16.22 -5.95 15.88
CA ARG A 544 -17.38 -6.33 16.68
C ARG A 544 -17.79 -5.16 17.56
N GLY A 545 -19.02 -4.68 17.38
CA GLY A 545 -19.59 -3.62 18.22
C GLY A 545 -19.93 -4.08 19.62
N PRO A 546 -20.26 -3.14 20.54
CA PRO A 546 -20.67 -3.46 21.92
C PRO A 546 -21.92 -4.34 22.00
N ASP A 547 -22.76 -4.33 20.97
CA ASP A 547 -23.94 -5.20 20.81
C ASP A 547 -23.62 -6.62 20.31
N GLY A 548 -22.31 -6.93 20.15
CA GLY A 548 -21.83 -8.22 19.66
C GLY A 548 -21.99 -8.44 18.16
N LYS A 549 -22.51 -7.46 17.40
CA LYS A 549 -22.67 -7.55 15.94
C LYS A 549 -21.39 -7.11 15.22
N GLN A 550 -21.19 -7.66 14.03
CA GLN A 550 -20.11 -7.23 13.14
C GLN A 550 -20.50 -5.97 12.38
N TYR A 551 -19.55 -5.04 12.28
CA TYR A 551 -19.63 -3.79 11.54
C TYR A 551 -18.48 -3.68 10.54
N VAL A 552 -18.69 -2.87 9.50
CA VAL A 552 -17.65 -2.47 8.53
C VAL A 552 -17.63 -0.95 8.43
N ALA A 553 -16.45 -0.36 8.48
CA ALA A 553 -16.27 1.09 8.46
C ALA A 553 -15.31 1.52 7.34
N ILE A 554 -15.59 2.68 6.75
CA ILE A 554 -14.75 3.31 5.72
C ILE A 554 -14.83 4.83 5.78
N LEU A 555 -13.70 5.51 5.61
CA LEU A 555 -13.64 6.96 5.38
C LEU A 555 -13.74 7.25 3.88
N SER A 556 -14.59 8.21 3.52
CA SER A 556 -14.80 8.72 2.17
C SER A 556 -14.34 10.17 2.08
N GLY A 557 -13.45 10.47 1.15
CA GLY A 557 -12.89 11.79 0.90
C GLY A 557 -11.66 11.72 0.02
N VAL A 558 -11.72 12.23 -1.21
CA VAL A 558 -10.55 12.31 -2.11
C VAL A 558 -9.65 13.46 -1.73
N GLY A 559 -8.36 13.25 -1.90
CA GLY A 559 -7.30 14.24 -1.68
C GLY A 559 -6.14 14.08 -2.65
N GLY A 560 -5.04 14.74 -2.34
CA GLY A 560 -3.84 14.73 -3.17
C GLY A 560 -4.09 15.17 -4.59
N TRP A 561 -3.47 14.53 -5.52
CA TRP A 561 -3.64 14.80 -6.95
C TRP A 561 -5.09 14.61 -7.41
N ALA A 562 -5.77 13.57 -6.93
CA ALA A 562 -7.19 13.37 -7.23
C ALA A 562 -8.06 14.50 -6.68
N GLY A 563 -7.78 14.96 -5.45
CA GLY A 563 -8.46 16.10 -4.84
C GLY A 563 -8.23 17.40 -5.59
N ALA A 564 -7.03 17.65 -6.10
CA ALA A 564 -6.71 18.81 -6.93
C ALA A 564 -7.47 18.78 -8.27
N ILE A 565 -7.58 17.62 -8.91
CA ILE A 565 -8.38 17.44 -10.13
C ILE A 565 -9.86 17.70 -9.86
N VAL A 566 -10.40 17.18 -8.77
CA VAL A 566 -11.82 17.34 -8.37
C VAL A 566 -12.14 18.78 -8.00
N SER A 567 -11.19 19.54 -7.42
CA SER A 567 -11.37 20.97 -7.13
C SER A 567 -11.56 21.82 -8.39
N GLY A 568 -11.03 21.35 -9.53
CA GLY A 568 -11.07 22.10 -10.78
C GLY A 568 -10.08 23.28 -10.85
N ASP A 569 -9.12 23.33 -9.91
CA ASP A 569 -8.13 24.41 -9.83
C ASP A 569 -6.94 24.22 -10.80
N LEU A 570 -6.85 23.04 -11.44
CA LEU A 570 -5.82 22.70 -12.42
C LEU A 570 -6.31 22.92 -13.85
N ASP A 571 -5.41 23.41 -14.73
CA ASP A 571 -5.72 23.51 -16.17
C ASP A 571 -5.82 22.08 -16.75
N PRO A 572 -7.02 21.66 -17.25
CA PRO A 572 -7.18 20.32 -17.80
C PRO A 572 -6.44 20.09 -19.12
N ARG A 573 -5.84 21.14 -19.71
CA ARG A 573 -5.01 21.06 -20.92
C ARG A 573 -3.55 20.77 -20.59
N ASP A 574 -3.12 21.08 -19.37
CA ASP A 574 -1.78 20.74 -18.89
C ASP A 574 -1.74 19.26 -18.45
N GLY A 575 -1.31 18.39 -19.37
CA GLY A 575 -1.20 16.96 -19.11
C GLY A 575 -0.14 16.57 -18.06
N THR A 576 0.75 17.50 -17.65
CA THR A 576 1.77 17.27 -16.62
C THR A 576 1.29 17.66 -15.22
N ALA A 577 0.21 18.44 -15.12
CA ALA A 577 -0.34 18.87 -13.84
C ALA A 577 -0.74 17.68 -12.96
N ALA A 578 -0.66 17.87 -11.65
CA ALA A 578 -0.86 16.81 -10.65
C ALA A 578 -0.02 15.55 -10.96
N LEU A 579 1.25 15.73 -11.25
CA LEU A 579 2.21 14.67 -11.61
C LEU A 579 1.72 13.81 -12.79
N GLY A 580 1.09 14.44 -13.79
CA GLY A 580 0.56 13.76 -14.97
C GLY A 580 -0.81 13.11 -14.81
N PHE A 581 -1.37 13.07 -13.60
CA PHE A 581 -2.70 12.47 -13.37
C PHE A 581 -3.83 13.25 -14.04
N VAL A 582 -3.68 14.56 -14.28
CA VAL A 582 -4.69 15.34 -15.04
C VAL A 582 -4.94 14.73 -16.41
N ASN A 583 -3.89 14.25 -17.08
CA ASN A 583 -4.06 13.62 -18.39
C ASN A 583 -4.89 12.33 -18.31
N ALA A 584 -4.69 11.50 -17.28
CA ALA A 584 -5.42 10.24 -17.10
C ALA A 584 -6.83 10.45 -16.51
N MET A 585 -6.98 11.31 -15.48
CA MET A 585 -8.14 11.34 -14.61
C MET A 585 -9.00 12.61 -14.74
N ARG A 586 -8.91 13.36 -15.84
CA ARG A 586 -9.66 14.63 -16.03
C ARG A 586 -11.18 14.51 -15.82
N GLU A 587 -11.73 13.32 -16.03
CA GLU A 587 -13.16 13.03 -15.88
C GLU A 587 -13.58 12.79 -14.42
N LEU A 588 -12.64 12.66 -13.49
CA LEU A 588 -12.94 12.35 -12.09
C LEU A 588 -13.85 13.41 -11.45
N LYS A 589 -13.63 14.69 -11.78
CA LYS A 589 -14.46 15.81 -11.29
C LYS A 589 -15.94 15.75 -11.68
N ASN A 590 -16.28 14.94 -12.68
CA ASN A 590 -17.67 14.79 -13.15
C ASN A 590 -18.44 13.71 -12.38
N VAL A 591 -17.76 12.89 -11.56
CA VAL A 591 -18.34 11.69 -10.92
C VAL A 591 -18.16 11.66 -9.41
N THR A 592 -17.34 12.55 -8.86
CA THR A 592 -17.13 12.66 -7.41
C THR A 592 -16.86 14.10 -6.98
N THR A 593 -16.96 14.36 -5.68
CA THR A 593 -16.70 15.64 -5.03
C THR A 593 -15.72 15.43 -3.88
N LYS A 594 -15.16 16.51 -3.32
CA LYS A 594 -14.43 16.44 -2.06
C LYS A 594 -15.37 16.05 -0.92
N GLY A 595 -14.88 15.32 0.07
CA GLY A 595 -15.63 14.89 1.25
C GLY A 595 -14.74 14.64 2.44
N GLY A 596 -15.34 14.20 3.52
CA GLY A 596 -14.68 13.87 4.77
C GLY A 596 -15.64 13.16 5.72
N THR A 597 -16.26 12.08 5.26
CA THR A 597 -17.32 11.36 5.97
C THR A 597 -16.90 9.91 6.26
N LEU A 598 -17.00 9.52 7.52
CA LEU A 598 -16.95 8.12 7.94
C LEU A 598 -18.34 7.50 7.71
N TYR A 599 -18.38 6.37 7.04
CA TYR A 599 -19.54 5.49 6.90
C TYR A 599 -19.31 4.21 7.70
N VAL A 600 -20.31 3.82 8.48
CA VAL A 600 -20.30 2.56 9.21
C VAL A 600 -21.54 1.76 8.84
N PHE A 601 -21.33 0.48 8.50
CA PHE A 601 -22.37 -0.41 8.01
C PHE A 601 -22.54 -1.61 8.94
N LYS A 602 -23.77 -2.15 9.00
CA LYS A 602 -24.11 -3.37 9.71
C LYS A 602 -25.26 -4.12 9.02
N LEU A 603 -25.46 -5.35 9.40
CA LEU A 603 -26.71 -6.07 9.07
C LEU A 603 -27.88 -5.49 9.89
N PRO A 604 -29.12 -5.63 9.41
CA PRO A 604 -30.32 -5.19 10.09
C PRO A 604 -30.48 -5.72 11.52
#